data_b163df2df3c8c848f0306acd3c0f6ec7
#
_entry.id   b163df2df3c8c848f0306acd3c0f6ec7
#
_cell.length_a   1.000
_cell.length_b   1.000
_cell.length_c   1.000
_cell.angle_alpha   90.00
_cell.angle_beta   90.00
_cell.angle_gamma   90.00
#
_symmetry.space_group_name_H-M   'P 1'
#
loop_
_entity.id
_entity.type
_entity.pdbx_description
1 polymer ?
#
loop_
_entity_poly.entity_id
_entity_poly.type
_entity_poly.pdbx_seq_one_letter_code
_entity_poly.pdbx_strand_id
1 'polypeptide(L)'
;MKVAMIVAMDEDGFIGRGNDLPWKLSSDMARFKELTEADGFNSVIMGRKTWDSLPDSYRPLPERVNIVMSRDTDWQADGAETALYVGRAIELAYAEGSDECWIIGGAQVYEMFLERVEEIHVTTVHTSGSGEVKFPEWDRAGWTENIVERVESDEKNEHDSTYSVWTRG
;
A
#
# COMPACT_ATOMS: atom_id res chain seq x y z
N MET A 1 5.29 8.80 14.87
CA MET A 1 5.31 7.98 13.64
C MET A 1 4.02 8.20 12.87
N LYS A 2 4.13 8.58 11.62
CA LYS A 2 2.97 8.74 10.74
C LYS A 2 2.54 7.37 10.19
N VAL A 3 1.24 7.10 10.18
CA VAL A 3 0.66 5.89 9.59
C VAL A 3 -0.12 6.30 8.35
N ALA A 4 0.30 5.80 7.21
CA ALA A 4 -0.27 6.15 5.92
C ALA A 4 -0.56 4.90 5.09
N MET A 5 -1.44 5.06 4.11
CA MET A 5 -1.84 3.99 3.21
C MET A 5 -1.45 4.41 1.79
N ILE A 6 -1.03 3.46 0.97
CA ILE A 6 -0.74 3.71 -0.44
C ILE A 6 -1.41 2.64 -1.28
N VAL A 7 -2.12 3.06 -2.32
CA VAL A 7 -2.91 2.17 -3.16
C VAL A 7 -3.04 2.72 -4.57
N ALA A 8 -3.03 1.82 -5.57
CA ALA A 8 -3.44 2.13 -6.94
C ALA A 8 -4.76 1.42 -7.20
N MET A 9 -5.73 2.15 -7.75
CA MET A 9 -7.04 1.62 -8.09
C MET A 9 -7.55 2.20 -9.40
N ASP A 10 -8.41 1.47 -10.10
CA ASP A 10 -9.06 2.01 -11.28
C ASP A 10 -10.25 2.91 -10.90
N GLU A 11 -10.98 3.40 -11.89
CA GLU A 11 -12.09 4.33 -11.64
C GLU A 11 -13.27 3.67 -10.94
N ASP A 12 -13.34 2.32 -10.96
CA ASP A 12 -14.36 1.56 -10.25
C ASP A 12 -13.89 1.09 -8.86
N GLY A 13 -12.64 1.40 -8.48
CA GLY A 13 -12.07 1.02 -7.20
C GLY A 13 -11.41 -0.34 -7.17
N PHE A 14 -11.20 -0.99 -8.33
CA PHE A 14 -10.48 -2.27 -8.38
C PHE A 14 -8.99 -2.07 -8.14
N ILE A 15 -8.40 -2.90 -7.26
CA ILE A 15 -7.01 -2.81 -6.84
C ILE A 15 -6.16 -4.02 -7.23
N GLY A 16 -6.79 -5.10 -7.69
CA GLY A 16 -6.04 -6.29 -8.06
C GLY A 16 -6.85 -7.29 -8.84
N ARG A 17 -6.13 -8.17 -9.53
CA ARG A 17 -6.67 -9.33 -10.22
C ARG A 17 -5.84 -10.54 -9.77
N GLY A 18 -6.46 -11.42 -8.99
CA GLY A 18 -5.71 -12.48 -8.33
C GLY A 18 -4.77 -11.87 -7.30
N ASN A 19 -3.48 -12.19 -7.38
CA ASN A 19 -2.45 -11.68 -6.47
C ASN A 19 -1.60 -10.58 -7.12
N ASP A 20 -2.02 -10.04 -8.25
CA ASP A 20 -1.22 -9.13 -9.06
C ASP A 20 -1.93 -7.83 -9.34
N LEU A 21 -1.16 -6.80 -9.67
CA LEU A 21 -1.69 -5.55 -10.20
C LEU A 21 -2.02 -5.76 -11.69
N PRO A 22 -3.20 -5.31 -12.14
CA PRO A 22 -3.61 -5.52 -13.53
C PRO A 22 -2.95 -4.58 -14.54
N TRP A 23 -2.12 -3.63 -14.09
CA TRP A 23 -1.53 -2.60 -14.96
C TRP A 23 -0.03 -2.51 -14.80
N LYS A 24 0.64 -2.06 -15.86
CA LYS A 24 2.04 -1.63 -15.81
C LYS A 24 2.11 -0.11 -15.73
N LEU A 25 2.57 0.40 -14.59
CA LEU A 25 2.67 1.82 -14.30
C LEU A 25 4.03 2.11 -13.66
N SER A 26 5.06 2.31 -14.50
CA SER A 26 6.43 2.47 -14.01
C SER A 26 6.60 3.71 -13.15
N SER A 27 5.90 4.80 -13.46
CA SER A 27 5.95 6.03 -12.66
C SER A 27 5.34 5.82 -11.28
N ASP A 28 4.28 5.01 -11.19
CA ASP A 28 3.64 4.68 -9.92
C ASP A 28 4.52 3.77 -9.07
N MET A 29 5.17 2.79 -9.70
CA MET A 29 6.11 1.89 -9.00
C MET A 29 7.30 2.68 -8.44
N ALA A 30 7.82 3.64 -9.20
CA ALA A 30 8.91 4.51 -8.75
C ALA A 30 8.47 5.37 -7.56
N ARG A 31 7.27 5.92 -7.62
CA ARG A 31 6.70 6.71 -6.51
C ARG A 31 6.50 5.86 -5.26
N PHE A 32 5.99 4.64 -5.42
CA PHE A 32 5.83 3.70 -4.30
C PHE A 32 7.16 3.46 -3.59
N LYS A 33 8.20 3.18 -4.37
CA LYS A 33 9.54 2.95 -3.82
C LYS A 33 10.05 4.19 -3.08
N GLU A 34 9.97 5.35 -3.70
CA GLU A 34 10.47 6.61 -3.14
C GLU A 34 9.75 6.96 -1.84
N LEU A 35 8.42 6.87 -1.81
CA LEU A 35 7.63 7.21 -0.63
C LEU A 35 7.87 6.24 0.51
N THR A 36 7.88 4.95 0.23
CA THR A 36 7.99 3.94 1.28
C THR A 36 9.41 3.75 1.79
N GLU A 37 10.42 3.94 0.97
CA GLU A 37 11.82 3.88 1.41
C GLU A 37 12.24 5.13 2.16
N ALA A 38 11.97 6.30 1.58
CA ALA A 38 12.42 7.60 2.10
C ALA A 38 13.89 7.52 2.55
N ASP A 39 14.17 7.71 3.83
CA ASP A 39 15.52 7.66 4.39
C ASP A 39 15.97 6.26 4.83
N GLY A 40 15.19 5.23 4.52
CA GLY A 40 15.53 3.85 4.85
C GLY A 40 15.11 3.39 6.24
N PHE A 41 14.30 4.16 6.94
CA PHE A 41 13.84 3.84 8.30
C PHE A 41 12.33 3.62 8.41
N ASN A 42 11.67 3.40 7.29
CA ASN A 42 10.23 3.19 7.27
C ASN A 42 9.87 1.71 7.37
N SER A 43 8.63 1.46 7.81
CA SER A 43 8.04 0.13 7.80
C SER A 43 6.96 0.05 6.74
N VAL A 44 6.80 -1.14 6.16
CA VAL A 44 5.67 -1.48 5.29
C VAL A 44 4.90 -2.62 5.94
N ILE A 45 3.57 -2.50 5.95
CA ILE A 45 2.67 -3.53 6.49
C ILE A 45 1.84 -4.08 5.34
N MET A 46 1.82 -5.40 5.22
CA MET A 46 1.13 -6.09 4.15
C MET A 46 0.47 -7.37 4.66
N GLY A 47 -0.48 -7.88 3.89
CA GLY A 47 -1.03 -9.20 4.13
C GLY A 47 -0.12 -10.29 3.58
N ARG A 48 -0.34 -11.52 4.02
CA ARG A 48 0.47 -12.67 3.58
C ARG A 48 0.43 -12.88 2.07
N LYS A 49 -0.75 -12.71 1.44
CA LYS A 49 -0.87 -12.88 -0.02
C LYS A 49 -0.04 -11.86 -0.77
N THR A 50 0.03 -10.63 -0.27
CA THR A 50 0.87 -9.59 -0.86
C THR A 50 2.34 -9.96 -0.71
N TRP A 51 2.75 -10.44 0.46
CA TRP A 51 4.10 -10.95 0.68
C TRP A 51 4.46 -12.07 -0.31
N ASP A 52 3.56 -13.05 -0.48
CA ASP A 52 3.77 -14.17 -1.39
C ASP A 52 3.85 -13.74 -2.85
N SER A 53 3.23 -12.62 -3.21
CA SER A 53 3.24 -12.08 -4.58
C SER A 53 4.51 -11.32 -4.93
N LEU A 54 5.32 -10.94 -3.94
CA LEU A 54 6.55 -10.22 -4.20
C LEU A 54 7.58 -11.11 -4.90
N PRO A 55 8.27 -10.58 -5.93
CA PRO A 55 9.39 -11.31 -6.53
C PRO A 55 10.46 -11.64 -5.50
N ASP A 56 11.17 -12.74 -5.66
CA ASP A 56 12.19 -13.19 -4.70
C ASP A 56 13.24 -12.12 -4.41
N SER A 57 13.63 -11.33 -5.41
CA SER A 57 14.60 -10.25 -5.25
C SER A 57 14.08 -9.04 -4.47
N TYR A 58 12.76 -8.95 -4.27
CA TYR A 58 12.09 -7.89 -3.52
C TYR A 58 11.35 -8.41 -2.29
N ARG A 59 11.68 -9.58 -1.82
CA ARG A 59 11.09 -10.19 -0.63
C ARG A 59 12.17 -10.57 0.35
N PRO A 60 12.43 -9.77 1.41
CA PRO A 60 11.69 -8.56 1.79
C PRO A 60 11.94 -7.37 0.87
N LEU A 61 11.02 -6.40 0.90
CA LEU A 61 11.23 -5.14 0.19
C LEU A 61 12.47 -4.45 0.79
N PRO A 62 13.47 -4.09 -0.05
CA PRO A 62 14.73 -3.54 0.46
C PRO A 62 14.57 -2.20 1.18
N GLU A 63 15.46 -1.93 2.11
CA GLU A 63 15.57 -0.66 2.84
C GLU A 63 14.34 -0.30 3.68
N ARG A 64 13.49 -1.27 3.95
CA ARG A 64 12.27 -1.09 4.75
C ARG A 64 12.10 -2.26 5.71
N VAL A 65 11.48 -2.01 6.86
CA VAL A 65 11.08 -3.07 7.77
C VAL A 65 9.78 -3.68 7.22
N ASN A 66 9.80 -4.96 6.94
CA ASN A 66 8.64 -5.65 6.37
C ASN A 66 7.84 -6.33 7.48
N ILE A 67 6.58 -5.95 7.64
CA ILE A 67 5.67 -6.50 8.64
C ILE A 67 4.52 -7.16 7.90
N VAL A 68 4.29 -8.44 8.19
CA VAL A 68 3.25 -9.23 7.51
C VAL A 68 2.15 -9.59 8.50
N MET A 69 0.92 -9.24 8.14
CA MET A 69 -0.26 -9.62 8.89
C MET A 69 -0.59 -11.07 8.58
N SER A 70 -0.67 -11.91 9.61
CA SER A 70 -0.99 -13.32 9.44
C SER A 70 -1.86 -13.81 10.59
N ARG A 71 -2.92 -14.56 10.26
CA ARG A 71 -3.76 -15.23 11.26
C ARG A 71 -3.10 -16.51 11.78
N ASP A 72 -2.14 -17.04 11.01
CA ASP A 72 -1.37 -18.21 11.40
C ASP A 72 -0.18 -17.75 12.24
N THR A 73 -0.26 -17.98 13.55
CA THR A 73 0.76 -17.55 14.51
C THR A 73 2.08 -18.31 14.35
N ASP A 74 2.08 -19.42 13.64
CA ASP A 74 3.29 -20.21 13.38
C ASP A 74 3.97 -19.82 12.06
N TRP A 75 3.31 -18.98 11.25
CA TRP A 75 3.89 -18.54 9.99
C TRP A 75 5.07 -17.62 10.23
N GLN A 76 6.17 -17.90 9.57
CA GLN A 76 7.40 -17.11 9.62
C GLN A 76 8.03 -17.05 8.24
N ALA A 77 8.75 -15.97 7.96
CA ALA A 77 9.55 -15.85 6.75
C ALA A 77 10.78 -15.01 7.05
N ASP A 78 11.89 -15.32 6.39
CA ASP A 78 13.11 -14.55 6.53
C ASP A 78 12.90 -13.12 6.04
N GLY A 79 13.29 -12.16 6.87
CA GLY A 79 13.15 -10.75 6.54
C GLY A 79 11.77 -10.15 6.84
N ALA A 80 10.88 -10.92 7.44
CA ALA A 80 9.55 -10.45 7.82
C ALA A 80 9.33 -10.54 9.31
N GLU A 81 8.79 -9.46 9.90
CA GLU A 81 8.15 -9.50 11.21
C GLU A 81 6.70 -9.89 11.00
N THR A 82 6.08 -10.56 11.95
CA THR A 82 4.69 -10.99 11.85
C THR A 82 3.82 -10.34 12.92
N ALA A 83 2.58 -10.05 12.59
CA ALA A 83 1.61 -9.50 13.51
C ALA A 83 0.22 -10.08 13.25
N LEU A 84 -0.50 -10.36 14.33
CA LEU A 84 -1.88 -10.85 14.26
C LEU A 84 -2.89 -9.69 14.28
N TYR A 85 -2.54 -8.60 14.96
CA TYR A 85 -3.45 -7.46 15.20
C TYR A 85 -2.84 -6.15 14.70
N VAL A 86 -3.72 -5.21 14.34
CA VAL A 86 -3.33 -3.85 13.91
C VAL A 86 -2.41 -3.18 14.93
N GLY A 87 -2.78 -3.21 16.20
CA GLY A 87 -1.99 -2.59 17.26
C GLY A 87 -0.58 -3.16 17.36
N ARG A 88 -0.45 -4.47 17.20
CA ARG A 88 0.87 -5.13 17.24
C ARG A 88 1.74 -4.73 16.06
N ALA A 89 1.14 -4.64 14.87
CA ALA A 89 1.88 -4.22 13.67
C ALA A 89 2.43 -2.80 13.82
N ILE A 90 1.61 -1.88 14.29
CA ILE A 90 2.02 -0.49 14.52
C ILE A 90 3.09 -0.41 15.61
N GLU A 91 2.93 -1.19 16.68
CA GLU A 91 3.91 -1.27 17.75
C GLU A 91 5.27 -1.76 17.25
N LEU A 92 5.30 -2.77 16.39
CA LEU A 92 6.53 -3.27 15.77
C LEU A 92 7.21 -2.18 14.93
N ALA A 93 6.45 -1.46 14.11
CA ALA A 93 6.99 -0.37 13.31
C ALA A 93 7.60 0.72 14.19
N TYR A 94 6.90 1.09 15.24
CA TYR A 94 7.37 2.09 16.19
C TYR A 94 8.66 1.63 16.89
N ALA A 95 8.70 0.37 17.35
CA ALA A 95 9.85 -0.20 18.05
C ALA A 95 11.10 -0.26 17.16
N GLU A 96 10.92 -0.40 15.85
CA GLU A 96 12.03 -0.38 14.89
C GLU A 96 12.54 1.05 14.60
N GLY A 97 11.91 2.06 15.17
CA GLY A 97 12.29 3.45 14.97
C GLY A 97 11.81 4.07 13.64
N SER A 98 10.77 3.50 13.06
CA SER A 98 10.24 4.00 11.78
C SER A 98 9.67 5.41 11.91
N ASP A 99 10.00 6.27 10.96
CA ASP A 99 9.41 7.61 10.86
C ASP A 99 7.99 7.53 10.30
N GLU A 100 7.77 6.62 9.36
CA GLU A 100 6.48 6.38 8.73
C GLU A 100 6.21 4.89 8.63
N CYS A 101 4.94 4.54 8.73
CA CYS A 101 4.45 3.18 8.58
C CYS A 101 3.45 3.16 7.43
N TRP A 102 3.76 2.41 6.38
CA TRP A 102 3.00 2.37 5.15
C TRP A 102 2.21 1.09 5.01
N ILE A 103 0.88 1.22 4.88
CA ILE A 103 -0.01 0.08 4.64
C ILE A 103 -0.09 -0.13 3.13
N ILE A 104 0.34 -1.29 2.66
CA ILE A 104 0.52 -1.52 1.21
C ILE A 104 -0.41 -2.59 0.61
N GLY A 105 -1.30 -3.15 1.38
CA GLY A 105 -2.35 -4.03 0.87
C GLY A 105 -2.30 -5.46 1.39
N GLY A 106 -3.14 -6.33 0.92
CA GLY A 106 -4.29 -6.07 0.03
C GLY A 106 -5.56 -5.56 0.70
N ALA A 107 -6.70 -5.85 0.07
CA ALA A 107 -7.98 -5.30 0.46
C ALA A 107 -8.33 -5.50 1.94
N GLN A 108 -8.10 -6.68 2.48
CA GLN A 108 -8.40 -6.96 3.89
C GLN A 108 -7.52 -6.14 4.82
N VAL A 109 -6.26 -5.97 4.47
CA VAL A 109 -5.32 -5.19 5.28
C VAL A 109 -5.67 -3.70 5.19
N TYR A 110 -6.03 -3.20 4.00
CA TYR A 110 -6.53 -1.83 3.87
C TYR A 110 -7.74 -1.60 4.77
N GLU A 111 -8.70 -2.52 4.77
CA GLU A 111 -9.90 -2.41 5.61
C GLU A 111 -9.55 -2.37 7.10
N MET A 112 -8.64 -3.24 7.55
CA MET A 112 -8.22 -3.31 8.95
C MET A 112 -7.59 -2.01 9.45
N PHE A 113 -6.86 -1.29 8.60
CA PHE A 113 -6.10 -0.11 8.99
C PHE A 113 -6.80 1.21 8.65
N LEU A 114 -7.96 1.18 8.00
CA LEU A 114 -8.60 2.39 7.49
C LEU A 114 -8.90 3.44 8.57
N GLU A 115 -9.25 3.01 9.76
CA GLU A 115 -9.53 3.91 10.89
C GLU A 115 -8.27 4.44 11.57
N ARG A 116 -7.12 3.87 11.28
CA ARG A 116 -5.85 4.19 11.95
C ARG A 116 -4.94 5.09 11.14
N VAL A 117 -5.20 5.25 9.84
CA VAL A 117 -4.31 6.02 8.96
C VAL A 117 -4.67 7.50 8.96
N GLU A 118 -3.65 8.34 8.83
CA GLU A 118 -3.77 9.81 8.78
C GLU A 118 -3.84 10.30 7.34
N GLU A 119 -3.25 9.55 6.43
CA GLU A 119 -3.18 9.87 5.01
C GLU A 119 -3.44 8.63 4.17
N ILE A 120 -4.09 8.83 3.04
CA ILE A 120 -4.25 7.79 2.03
C ILE A 120 -3.75 8.34 0.70
N HIS A 121 -2.70 7.73 0.18
CA HIS A 121 -2.08 8.08 -1.10
C HIS A 121 -2.70 7.20 -2.17
N VAL A 122 -3.48 7.80 -3.06
CA VAL A 122 -4.26 7.08 -4.07
C VAL A 122 -3.77 7.45 -5.46
N THR A 123 -3.41 6.44 -6.23
CA THR A 123 -3.25 6.58 -7.67
C THR A 123 -4.51 6.05 -8.34
N THR A 124 -5.26 6.94 -8.97
CA THR A 124 -6.43 6.54 -9.75
C THR A 124 -5.98 6.28 -11.18
N VAL A 125 -6.10 5.04 -11.60
CA VAL A 125 -5.77 4.62 -12.96
C VAL A 125 -7.01 4.83 -13.81
N HIS A 126 -6.89 5.62 -14.89
CA HIS A 126 -8.03 6.01 -15.72
C HIS A 126 -8.42 4.91 -16.70
N THR A 127 -8.96 3.86 -16.13
CA THR A 127 -9.57 2.71 -16.82
C THR A 127 -10.64 2.13 -15.90
N SER A 128 -11.40 1.15 -16.37
CA SER A 128 -12.47 0.55 -15.58
C SER A 128 -12.51 -0.96 -15.77
N GLY A 129 -13.15 -1.66 -14.84
CA GLY A 129 -13.36 -3.11 -14.91
C GLY A 129 -12.09 -3.94 -14.92
N SER A 130 -11.00 -3.43 -14.35
CA SER A 130 -9.67 -3.99 -14.52
C SER A 130 -9.38 -5.17 -13.59
N GLY A 131 -10.13 -5.35 -12.51
CA GLY A 131 -9.75 -6.30 -11.49
C GLY A 131 -10.89 -7.14 -10.95
N GLU A 132 -10.56 -7.92 -9.93
CA GLU A 132 -11.49 -8.79 -9.22
C GLU A 132 -11.67 -8.35 -7.76
N VAL A 133 -10.74 -7.55 -7.24
CA VAL A 133 -10.70 -7.14 -5.84
C VAL A 133 -10.79 -5.62 -5.75
N LYS A 134 -11.71 -5.13 -4.92
CA LYS A 134 -11.92 -3.70 -4.72
C LYS A 134 -11.30 -3.21 -3.43
N PHE A 135 -10.89 -1.93 -3.44
CA PHE A 135 -10.58 -1.20 -2.23
C PHE A 135 -11.84 -1.16 -1.33
N PRO A 136 -11.70 -1.27 0.00
CA PRO A 136 -12.85 -1.23 0.90
C PRO A 136 -13.65 0.06 0.76
N GLU A 137 -14.94 0.00 1.06
CA GLU A 137 -15.78 1.19 1.10
C GLU A 137 -15.22 2.16 2.14
N TRP A 138 -15.11 3.40 1.74
CA TRP A 138 -14.46 4.44 2.52
C TRP A 138 -15.32 5.70 2.53
N ASP A 139 -15.79 6.07 3.72
CA ASP A 139 -16.51 7.31 3.91
C ASP A 139 -15.52 8.48 3.86
N ARG A 140 -15.62 9.27 2.82
CA ARG A 140 -14.72 10.42 2.59
C ARG A 140 -15.11 11.67 3.36
N ALA A 141 -16.19 11.64 4.15
CA ALA A 141 -16.56 12.76 5.01
C ALA A 141 -15.44 13.03 6.01
N GLY A 142 -15.03 14.29 6.13
CA GLY A 142 -13.90 14.66 6.99
C GLY A 142 -12.54 14.44 6.38
N TRP A 143 -12.47 13.96 5.13
CA TRP A 143 -11.21 13.83 4.38
C TRP A 143 -11.12 14.90 3.30
N THR A 144 -9.92 15.38 3.05
CA THR A 144 -9.62 16.37 2.01
C THR A 144 -8.68 15.77 0.97
N GLU A 145 -9.06 15.85 -0.30
CA GLU A 145 -8.23 15.39 -1.40
C GLU A 145 -7.32 16.52 -1.89
N ASN A 146 -6.04 16.22 -2.05
CA ASN A 146 -5.09 17.08 -2.72
C ASN A 146 -4.51 16.33 -3.92
N ILE A 147 -4.85 16.79 -5.13
CA ILE A 147 -4.31 16.20 -6.37
C ILE A 147 -2.88 16.71 -6.53
N VAL A 148 -1.93 15.78 -6.57
CA VAL A 148 -0.50 16.10 -6.60
C VAL A 148 0.05 16.05 -8.02
N GLU A 149 -0.32 15.03 -8.81
CA GLU A 149 0.29 14.82 -10.12
C GLU A 149 -0.66 14.05 -11.04
N ARG A 150 -0.63 14.40 -12.31
CA ARG A 150 -1.28 13.64 -13.37
C ARG A 150 -0.21 13.10 -14.30
N VAL A 151 -0.32 11.82 -14.64
CA VAL A 151 0.66 11.12 -15.49
C VAL A 151 -0.08 10.62 -16.72
N GLU A 152 0.38 11.03 -17.90
CA GLU A 152 -0.17 10.55 -19.17
C GLU A 152 0.41 9.18 -19.50
N SER A 153 -0.39 8.34 -20.17
CA SER A 153 0.06 7.05 -20.66
C SER A 153 1.21 7.22 -21.65
N ASP A 154 2.15 6.30 -21.62
CA ASP A 154 3.32 6.27 -22.49
C ASP A 154 3.83 4.83 -22.62
N GLU A 155 5.05 4.64 -23.11
CA GLU A 155 5.65 3.32 -23.28
C GLU A 155 5.83 2.55 -21.96
N LYS A 156 5.92 3.26 -20.84
CA LYS A 156 6.15 2.68 -19.51
C LYS A 156 4.93 2.72 -18.62
N ASN A 157 3.92 3.49 -18.99
CA ASN A 157 2.68 3.65 -18.25
C ASN A 157 1.50 3.32 -19.16
N GLU A 158 0.88 2.18 -18.88
CA GLU A 158 -0.17 1.60 -19.72
C GLU A 158 -1.41 2.48 -19.83
N HIS A 159 -1.73 3.23 -18.76
CA HIS A 159 -2.89 4.11 -18.68
C HIS A 159 -2.51 5.47 -18.10
N ASP A 160 -3.34 6.47 -18.39
CA ASP A 160 -3.27 7.75 -17.67
C ASP A 160 -3.61 7.50 -16.21
N SER A 161 -3.01 8.27 -15.32
CA SER A 161 -3.29 8.16 -13.88
C SER A 161 -3.24 9.51 -13.19
N THR A 162 -3.89 9.59 -12.02
CA THR A 162 -3.87 10.76 -11.16
C THR A 162 -3.47 10.34 -9.75
N TYR A 163 -2.43 10.96 -9.23
CA TYR A 163 -1.97 10.73 -7.87
C TYR A 163 -2.52 11.81 -6.95
N SER A 164 -3.22 11.37 -5.91
CA SER A 164 -3.82 12.24 -4.90
C SER A 164 -3.42 11.80 -3.51
N VAL A 165 -3.33 12.77 -2.60
CA VAL A 165 -3.14 12.50 -1.17
C VAL A 165 -4.39 12.96 -0.44
N TRP A 166 -5.03 12.03 0.23
CA TRP A 166 -6.19 12.31 1.08
C TRP A 166 -5.71 12.43 2.52
N THR A 167 -6.10 13.49 3.18
CA THR A 167 -5.76 13.74 4.59
C THR A 167 -7.00 13.86 5.44
N ARG A 168 -6.91 13.37 6.66
CA ARG A 168 -8.00 13.40 7.64
C ARG A 168 -8.03 14.75 8.35
N GLY A 169 -9.19 15.30 8.47
CA GLY A 169 -9.41 16.60 9.13
C GLY A 169 -9.76 17.72 8.17
#